data_298218e95063c8c5cf3f3cb182d4505d
#
_entry.id   298218e95063c8c5cf3f3cb182d4505d
#
_cell.length_a   1.000
_cell.length_b   1.000
_cell.length_c   1.000
_cell.angle_alpha   90.00
_cell.angle_beta   90.00
_cell.angle_gamma   90.00
#
_symmetry.space_group_name_H-M   'P 1'
#
loop_
_entity.id
_entity.type
_entity.pdbx_description
1 polymer ?
#
loop_
_entity_poly.entity_id
_entity_poly.type
_entity_poly.pdbx_seq_one_letter_code
_entity_poly.pdbx_strand_id
1 'polypeptide(L)'
;EASKINRPVLIVSGHIGPWEAVRALLRRNGVETAAIYRKSKNVFYQPYHHKTIEAGGKPIFQVGRKGTSAMIKFLKKGGVVCMMIDQAVSEGKYMDFMGIPAKTSLAIANIAIKYDALIIPAYAIRKEENKPIQVIIEPSLKISDPFKIIKKLNKSLENMIRKYPSQWYWVHNRWK
;
A
#
# COMPACT_ATOMS: atom_id res chain seq x y z
N GLU A 1 -13.40 -1.27 -14.28
CA GLU A 1 -12.52 -0.42 -15.12
C GLU A 1 -11.04 -0.82 -15.03
N ALA A 2 -10.53 -1.24 -13.86
CA ALA A 2 -9.12 -1.64 -13.69
C ALA A 2 -8.69 -2.82 -14.60
N SER A 3 -9.58 -3.73 -14.94
CA SER A 3 -9.29 -4.89 -15.80
C SER A 3 -9.12 -4.55 -17.29
N LYS A 4 -9.47 -3.33 -17.71
CA LYS A 4 -9.30 -2.85 -19.09
C LYS A 4 -8.10 -1.92 -19.27
N ILE A 5 -7.38 -1.62 -18.19
CA ILE A 5 -6.25 -0.69 -18.22
C ILE A 5 -4.99 -1.51 -18.57
N ASN A 6 -4.51 -1.36 -19.79
CA ASN A 6 -3.23 -1.96 -20.23
C ASN A 6 -2.01 -1.18 -19.70
N ARG A 7 -2.07 -0.76 -18.42
CA ARG A 7 -1.05 0.01 -17.71
C ARG A 7 -0.79 -0.60 -16.33
N PRO A 8 0.44 -0.59 -15.83
CA PRO A 8 0.76 -0.96 -14.46
C PRO A 8 -0.02 -0.12 -13.44
N VAL A 9 -0.46 -0.73 -12.34
CA VAL A 9 -1.22 -0.03 -11.29
C VAL A 9 -0.57 -0.26 -9.93
N LEU A 10 -0.35 0.82 -9.20
CA LEU A 10 0.06 0.83 -7.80
C LEU A 10 -1.13 1.29 -6.94
N ILE A 11 -1.72 0.37 -6.20
CA ILE A 11 -2.65 0.71 -5.12
C ILE A 11 -1.83 1.06 -3.90
N VAL A 12 -2.02 2.26 -3.38
CA VAL A 12 -1.25 2.75 -2.24
C VAL A 12 -2.15 2.92 -1.03
N SER A 13 -1.75 2.32 0.08
CA SER A 13 -2.50 2.34 1.33
C SER A 13 -1.59 2.62 2.54
N GLY A 14 -2.16 2.62 3.72
CA GLY A 14 -1.49 2.58 5.01
C GLY A 14 -2.05 1.47 5.90
N HIS A 15 -1.40 1.22 7.03
CA HIS A 15 -1.87 0.25 8.03
C HIS A 15 -3.02 0.85 8.85
N ILE A 16 -4.15 1.13 8.18
CA ILE A 16 -5.37 1.70 8.77
C ILE A 16 -6.56 0.77 8.52
N GLY A 17 -7.32 0.50 9.57
CA GLY A 17 -8.45 -0.42 9.53
C GLY A 17 -8.07 -1.83 9.03
N PRO A 18 -9.01 -2.56 8.47
CA PRO A 18 -8.75 -3.88 7.88
C PRO A 18 -8.14 -3.77 6.47
N TRP A 19 -6.94 -3.24 6.35
CA TRP A 19 -6.27 -2.86 5.07
C TRP A 19 -6.24 -3.97 4.01
N GLU A 20 -6.20 -5.24 4.38
CA GLU A 20 -6.29 -6.35 3.41
C GLU A 20 -7.64 -6.42 2.70
N ALA A 21 -8.69 -5.78 3.23
CA ALA A 21 -9.99 -5.75 2.59
C ALA A 21 -9.99 -4.98 1.25
N VAL A 22 -9.04 -4.07 1.05
CA VAL A 22 -8.84 -3.41 -0.26
C VAL A 22 -8.53 -4.45 -1.33
N ARG A 23 -7.56 -5.33 -1.07
CA ARG A 23 -7.16 -6.40 -1.99
C ARG A 23 -8.25 -7.44 -2.17
N ALA A 24 -8.89 -7.83 -1.05
CA ALA A 24 -9.99 -8.79 -1.08
C ALA A 24 -11.19 -8.31 -1.91
N LEU A 25 -11.53 -7.02 -1.83
CA LEU A 25 -12.58 -6.42 -2.66
C LEU A 25 -12.20 -6.45 -4.14
N LEU A 26 -10.98 -6.03 -4.48
CA LEU A 26 -10.49 -6.05 -5.86
C LEU A 26 -10.52 -7.45 -6.45
N ARG A 27 -10.06 -8.45 -5.69
CA ARG A 27 -10.11 -9.86 -6.07
C ARG A 27 -11.53 -10.35 -6.31
N ARG A 28 -12.50 -9.99 -5.45
CA ARG A 28 -13.93 -10.32 -5.65
C ARG A 28 -14.49 -9.74 -6.96
N ASN A 29 -13.92 -8.64 -7.43
CA ASN A 29 -14.28 -8.01 -8.70
C ASN A 29 -13.36 -8.43 -9.87
N GLY A 30 -12.68 -9.57 -9.76
CA GLY A 30 -11.85 -10.14 -10.81
C GLY A 30 -10.50 -9.47 -11.02
N VAL A 31 -10.07 -8.60 -10.09
CA VAL A 31 -8.77 -7.91 -10.15
C VAL A 31 -7.81 -8.52 -9.15
N GLU A 32 -6.94 -9.40 -9.60
CA GLU A 32 -5.87 -9.95 -8.76
C GLU A 32 -4.82 -8.89 -8.43
N THR A 33 -4.49 -8.77 -7.14
CA THR A 33 -3.56 -7.78 -6.63
C THR A 33 -2.39 -8.43 -5.92
N ALA A 34 -1.20 -8.12 -6.37
CA ALA A 34 0.02 -8.50 -5.66
C ALA A 34 0.25 -7.63 -4.42
N ALA A 35 1.00 -8.18 -3.46
CA ALA A 35 1.55 -7.42 -2.35
C ALA A 35 3.03 -7.73 -2.13
N ILE A 36 3.75 -6.78 -1.54
CA ILE A 36 5.10 -7.01 -1.02
C ILE A 36 5.03 -7.06 0.50
N TYR A 37 5.66 -8.06 1.12
CA TYR A 37 5.60 -8.27 2.56
C TYR A 37 6.96 -8.60 3.16
N ARG A 38 7.13 -8.30 4.44
CA ARG A 38 8.31 -8.72 5.21
C ARG A 38 7.99 -10.02 5.95
N LYS A 39 8.86 -11.03 5.77
CA LYS A 39 8.74 -12.28 6.51
C LYS A 39 8.81 -12.03 8.03
N SER A 40 7.90 -12.63 8.78
CA SER A 40 7.94 -12.58 10.25
C SER A 40 9.18 -13.29 10.78
N LYS A 41 9.82 -12.72 11.81
CA LYS A 41 10.90 -13.39 12.55
C LYS A 41 10.40 -14.54 13.41
N ASN A 42 9.14 -14.50 13.85
CA ASN A 42 8.51 -15.58 14.60
C ASN A 42 8.14 -16.71 13.63
N VAL A 43 8.86 -17.84 13.73
CA VAL A 43 8.70 -19.00 12.85
C VAL A 43 7.34 -19.68 13.01
N PHE A 44 6.72 -19.62 14.20
CA PHE A 44 5.40 -20.18 14.46
C PHE A 44 4.27 -19.31 13.89
N TYR A 45 4.44 -18.00 13.91
CA TYR A 45 3.47 -17.05 13.34
C TYR A 45 3.58 -16.93 11.82
N GLN A 46 4.76 -17.15 11.24
CA GLN A 46 5.01 -16.94 9.82
C GLN A 46 4.04 -17.67 8.87
N PRO A 47 3.65 -18.95 9.09
CA PRO A 47 2.70 -19.62 8.20
C PRO A 47 1.31 -18.95 8.20
N TYR A 48 0.84 -18.53 9.37
CA TYR A 48 -0.44 -17.81 9.51
C TYR A 48 -0.39 -16.44 8.83
N HIS A 49 0.68 -15.68 9.07
CA HIS A 49 0.92 -14.38 8.44
C HIS A 49 0.94 -14.48 6.91
N HIS A 50 1.66 -15.47 6.37
CA HIS A 50 1.71 -15.71 4.93
C HIS A 50 0.32 -16.01 4.36
N LYS A 51 -0.41 -16.95 4.99
CA LYS A 51 -1.77 -17.33 4.59
C LYS A 51 -2.75 -16.15 4.62
N THR A 52 -2.65 -15.30 5.64
CA THR A 52 -3.50 -14.11 5.77
C THR A 52 -3.26 -13.12 4.63
N ILE A 53 -2.00 -12.86 4.27
CA ILE A 53 -1.66 -11.96 3.16
C ILE A 53 -2.11 -12.55 1.83
N GLU A 54 -1.93 -13.86 1.61
CA GLU A 54 -2.40 -14.54 0.39
C GLU A 54 -3.92 -14.55 0.25
N ALA A 55 -4.66 -14.57 1.35
CA ALA A 55 -6.12 -14.50 1.33
C ALA A 55 -6.65 -13.19 0.71
N GLY A 56 -5.90 -12.09 0.85
CA GLY A 56 -6.22 -10.82 0.20
C GLY A 56 -6.02 -10.83 -1.32
N GLY A 57 -5.13 -11.67 -1.86
CA GLY A 57 -4.84 -11.79 -3.30
C GLY A 57 -3.42 -12.33 -3.55
N LYS A 58 -3.15 -12.68 -4.80
CA LYS A 58 -1.87 -13.24 -5.27
C LYS A 58 -1.39 -12.50 -6.52
N PRO A 59 -0.06 -12.58 -6.84
CA PRO A 59 1.02 -13.14 -6.03
C PRO A 59 1.42 -12.25 -4.84
N ILE A 60 2.13 -12.82 -3.86
CA ILE A 60 2.78 -12.06 -2.81
C ILE A 60 4.30 -12.18 -2.93
N PHE A 61 5.02 -11.08 -2.71
CA PHE A 61 6.47 -11.01 -2.88
C PHE A 61 7.14 -10.68 -1.54
N GLN A 62 8.14 -11.46 -1.16
CA GLN A 62 8.91 -11.16 0.04
C GLN A 62 9.85 -9.98 -0.22
N VAL A 63 9.95 -9.03 0.72
CA VAL A 63 10.92 -7.93 0.67
C VAL A 63 12.34 -8.47 0.51
N GLY A 64 13.11 -7.86 -0.38
CA GLY A 64 14.48 -8.21 -0.74
C GLY A 64 14.67 -8.21 -2.25
N ARG A 65 15.95 -8.29 -2.68
CA ARG A 65 16.33 -8.13 -4.09
C ARG A 65 15.52 -9.03 -5.06
N LYS A 66 15.37 -10.31 -4.72
CA LYS A 66 14.63 -11.28 -5.56
C LYS A 66 13.14 -10.95 -5.62
N GLY A 67 12.49 -10.70 -4.47
CA GLY A 67 11.06 -10.41 -4.42
C GLY A 67 10.71 -9.07 -5.06
N THR A 68 11.52 -8.03 -4.82
CA THR A 68 11.34 -6.74 -5.50
C THR A 68 11.48 -6.86 -7.01
N SER A 69 12.47 -7.62 -7.50
CA SER A 69 12.64 -7.87 -8.94
C SER A 69 11.42 -8.61 -9.53
N ALA A 70 10.91 -9.63 -8.84
CA ALA A 70 9.72 -10.36 -9.27
C ALA A 70 8.46 -9.48 -9.28
N MET A 71 8.29 -8.65 -8.25
CA MET A 71 7.21 -7.66 -8.19
C MET A 71 7.27 -6.68 -9.37
N ILE A 72 8.45 -6.16 -9.70
CA ILE A 72 8.62 -5.26 -10.85
C ILE A 72 8.30 -5.97 -12.18
N LYS A 73 8.72 -7.21 -12.33
CA LYS A 73 8.36 -8.01 -13.54
C LYS A 73 6.85 -8.20 -13.65
N PHE A 74 6.16 -8.45 -12.53
CA PHE A 74 4.71 -8.57 -12.48
C PHE A 74 4.03 -7.25 -12.85
N LEU A 75 4.49 -6.14 -12.25
CA LEU A 75 3.98 -4.80 -12.52
C LEU A 75 4.12 -4.42 -14.01
N LYS A 76 5.29 -4.68 -14.63
CA LYS A 76 5.56 -4.42 -16.05
C LYS A 76 4.64 -5.17 -17.01
N LYS A 77 4.05 -6.26 -16.58
CA LYS A 77 3.05 -7.02 -17.36
C LYS A 77 1.62 -6.48 -17.20
N GLY A 78 1.46 -5.28 -16.68
CA GLY A 78 0.15 -4.67 -16.39
C GLY A 78 -0.45 -5.13 -15.06
N GLY A 79 0.35 -5.75 -14.18
CA GLY A 79 -0.12 -6.21 -12.88
C GLY A 79 -0.50 -5.07 -11.93
N VAL A 80 -1.39 -5.37 -11.00
CA VAL A 80 -1.80 -4.47 -9.91
C VAL A 80 -1.04 -4.83 -8.63
N VAL A 81 -0.29 -3.89 -8.06
CA VAL A 81 0.50 -4.10 -6.83
C VAL A 81 0.02 -3.19 -5.73
N CYS A 82 -0.30 -3.76 -4.56
CA CYS A 82 -0.66 -3.01 -3.37
C CYS A 82 0.58 -2.78 -2.48
N MET A 83 0.81 -1.53 -2.08
CA MET A 83 1.96 -1.10 -1.26
C MET A 83 1.53 -0.18 -0.12
N MET A 84 2.19 -0.33 1.04
CA MET A 84 1.98 0.53 2.21
C MET A 84 3.08 1.59 2.31
N ILE A 85 2.72 2.82 2.77
CA ILE A 85 3.65 3.96 2.80
C ILE A 85 3.98 4.46 4.20
N ASP A 86 3.35 3.95 5.22
CA ASP A 86 3.32 4.53 6.56
C ASP A 86 4.32 3.93 7.56
N GLN A 87 5.21 3.07 7.11
CA GLN A 87 6.27 2.55 7.97
C GLN A 87 7.57 3.35 7.80
N ALA A 88 8.30 3.51 8.93
CA ALA A 88 9.63 4.10 8.91
C ALA A 88 10.60 3.20 8.14
N VAL A 89 11.50 3.81 7.38
CA VAL A 89 12.53 3.12 6.59
C VAL A 89 13.92 3.57 7.01
N SER A 90 14.91 2.68 6.91
CA SER A 90 16.33 3.03 7.17
C SER A 90 16.85 4.02 6.15
N GLU A 91 16.51 3.80 4.87
CA GLU A 91 16.90 4.65 3.76
C GLU A 91 15.68 5.37 3.20
N GLY A 92 15.60 6.68 3.42
CA GLY A 92 14.48 7.51 3.00
C GLY A 92 14.83 8.99 3.09
N LYS A 93 13.90 9.82 2.67
CA LYS A 93 14.00 11.27 2.83
C LYS A 93 13.09 11.72 3.96
N TYR A 94 13.52 12.73 4.72
CA TYR A 94 12.66 13.37 5.69
C TYR A 94 11.57 14.14 4.97
N MET A 95 10.34 13.78 5.24
CA MET A 95 9.15 14.42 4.70
C MET A 95 8.16 14.66 5.83
N ASP A 96 7.37 15.70 5.71
CA ASP A 96 6.30 15.95 6.67
C ASP A 96 5.29 14.81 6.66
N PHE A 97 4.94 14.34 7.86
CA PHE A 97 3.85 13.43 8.12
C PHE A 97 3.18 13.80 9.45
N MET A 98 1.94 14.24 9.39
CA MET A 98 1.18 14.75 10.55
C MET A 98 1.79 15.99 11.22
N GLY A 99 2.58 16.78 10.49
CA GLY A 99 3.28 17.96 10.99
C GLY A 99 4.67 17.68 11.59
N ILE A 100 5.15 16.45 11.53
CA ILE A 100 6.45 16.02 12.07
C ILE A 100 7.29 15.39 10.97
N PRO A 101 8.59 15.75 10.84
CA PRO A 101 9.47 15.11 9.86
C PRO A 101 9.60 13.61 10.10
N ALA A 102 9.33 12.81 9.08
CA ALA A 102 9.41 11.35 9.14
C ALA A 102 10.18 10.79 7.95
N LYS A 103 11.11 9.83 8.19
CA LYS A 103 11.81 9.14 7.11
C LYS A 103 10.84 8.37 6.24
N THR A 104 10.75 8.75 4.97
CA THR A 104 9.76 8.24 4.02
C THR A 104 10.44 7.73 2.76
N SER A 105 10.05 6.54 2.30
CA SER A 105 10.57 5.95 1.07
C SER A 105 9.98 6.66 -0.16
N LEU A 106 10.82 6.96 -1.13
CA LEU A 106 10.40 7.43 -2.45
C LEU A 106 10.17 6.29 -3.45
N ALA A 107 10.31 5.03 -3.03
CA ALA A 107 10.31 3.87 -3.92
C ALA A 107 9.03 3.78 -4.76
N ILE A 108 7.86 4.00 -4.16
CA ILE A 108 6.56 3.96 -4.87
C ILE A 108 6.53 5.00 -6.00
N ALA A 109 6.92 6.23 -5.70
CA ALA A 109 6.95 7.30 -6.70
C ALA A 109 7.96 7.01 -7.82
N ASN A 110 9.16 6.55 -7.46
CA ASN A 110 10.19 6.20 -8.44
C ASN A 110 9.74 5.03 -9.36
N ILE A 111 9.08 4.02 -8.80
CA ILE A 111 8.52 2.91 -9.57
C ILE A 111 7.43 3.42 -10.52
N ALA A 112 6.52 4.25 -10.01
CA ALA A 112 5.43 4.80 -10.82
C ALA A 112 5.95 5.62 -12.02
N ILE A 113 6.94 6.50 -11.77
CA ILE A 113 7.55 7.31 -12.83
C ILE A 113 8.27 6.41 -13.84
N LYS A 114 9.10 5.49 -13.36
CA LYS A 114 9.92 4.63 -14.22
C LYS A 114 9.10 3.72 -15.15
N TYR A 115 7.94 3.27 -14.70
CA TYR A 115 7.12 2.29 -15.41
C TYR A 115 5.77 2.84 -15.87
N ASP A 116 5.59 4.15 -15.78
CA ASP A 116 4.34 4.85 -16.13
C ASP A 116 3.11 4.21 -15.45
N ALA A 117 3.24 3.83 -14.17
CA ALA A 117 2.19 3.18 -13.43
C ALA A 117 1.18 4.18 -12.88
N LEU A 118 -0.11 3.84 -12.92
CA LEU A 118 -1.13 4.59 -12.21
C LEU A 118 -0.92 4.44 -10.69
N ILE A 119 -1.09 5.53 -9.96
CA ILE A 119 -1.04 5.54 -8.49
C ILE A 119 -2.45 5.83 -7.98
N ILE A 120 -3.03 4.88 -7.24
CA ILE A 120 -4.40 4.98 -6.73
C ILE A 120 -4.36 4.79 -5.21
N PRO A 121 -4.61 5.84 -4.41
CA PRO A 121 -4.78 5.69 -2.97
C PRO A 121 -6.05 4.89 -2.66
N ALA A 122 -5.99 3.94 -1.74
CA ALA A 122 -7.16 3.16 -1.33
C ALA A 122 -7.05 2.71 0.12
N TYR A 123 -8.15 2.78 0.86
CA TYR A 123 -8.21 2.51 2.29
C TYR A 123 -9.43 1.65 2.63
N ALA A 124 -9.31 0.83 3.66
CA ALA A 124 -10.42 0.06 4.18
C ALA A 124 -10.71 0.49 5.62
N ILE A 125 -11.96 0.86 5.89
CA ILE A 125 -12.40 1.42 7.17
C ILE A 125 -13.60 0.66 7.69
N ARG A 126 -13.64 0.38 8.99
CA ARG A 126 -14.81 -0.11 9.69
C ARG A 126 -15.48 1.06 10.41
N LYS A 127 -16.62 1.52 9.90
CA LYS A 127 -17.33 2.64 10.54
C LYS A 127 -18.00 2.26 11.85
N GLU A 128 -18.58 1.07 11.88
CA GLU A 128 -19.29 0.51 13.03
C GLU A 128 -18.96 -0.98 13.16
N GLU A 129 -19.00 -1.51 14.37
CA GLU A 129 -18.57 -2.88 14.64
C GLU A 129 -19.32 -3.95 13.82
N ASN A 130 -20.62 -3.77 13.67
CA ASN A 130 -21.50 -4.73 12.98
C ASN A 130 -21.85 -4.33 11.54
N LYS A 131 -21.17 -3.31 10.99
CA LYS A 131 -21.39 -2.89 9.59
C LYS A 131 -20.32 -3.43 8.66
N PRO A 132 -20.64 -3.56 7.37
CA PRO A 132 -19.67 -3.95 6.35
C PRO A 132 -18.46 -3.01 6.33
N ILE A 133 -17.29 -3.56 6.02
CA ILE A 133 -16.07 -2.78 5.79
C ILE A 133 -16.30 -1.90 4.56
N GLN A 134 -16.04 -0.61 4.71
CA GLN A 134 -16.06 0.33 3.60
C GLN A 134 -14.66 0.43 2.99
N VAL A 135 -14.57 0.16 1.68
CA VAL A 135 -13.35 0.43 0.91
C VAL A 135 -13.52 1.77 0.20
N ILE A 136 -12.57 2.67 0.43
CA ILE A 136 -12.51 4.01 -0.16
C ILE A 136 -11.39 4.00 -1.18
N ILE A 137 -11.71 4.27 -2.44
CA ILE A 137 -10.75 4.37 -3.54
C ILE A 137 -10.76 5.82 -4.00
N GLU A 138 -9.61 6.48 -3.92
CA GLU A 138 -9.46 7.87 -4.37
C GLU A 138 -9.12 7.94 -5.87
N PRO A 139 -9.29 9.10 -6.50
CA PRO A 139 -8.82 9.33 -7.86
C PRO A 139 -7.32 9.08 -8.01
N SER A 140 -6.92 8.60 -9.19
CA SER A 140 -5.50 8.38 -9.48
C SER A 140 -4.70 9.67 -9.43
N LEU A 141 -3.48 9.60 -8.90
CA LEU A 141 -2.56 10.73 -8.87
C LEU A 141 -1.87 10.90 -10.22
N LYS A 142 -1.72 12.14 -10.66
CA LYS A 142 -0.88 12.48 -11.81
C LYS A 142 0.59 12.21 -11.48
N ILE A 143 1.29 11.55 -12.38
CA ILE A 143 2.75 11.35 -12.31
C ILE A 143 3.44 12.71 -12.37
N SER A 144 4.37 12.93 -11.46
CA SER A 144 5.12 14.18 -11.32
C SER A 144 6.45 13.91 -10.59
N ASP A 145 7.03 14.94 -10.01
CA ASP A 145 8.20 14.81 -9.15
C ASP A 145 7.96 13.82 -7.97
N PRO A 146 8.93 12.94 -7.63
CA PRO A 146 8.76 11.93 -6.58
C PRO A 146 8.33 12.50 -5.23
N PHE A 147 8.88 13.65 -4.84
CA PHE A 147 8.54 14.30 -3.56
C PHE A 147 7.09 14.78 -3.56
N LYS A 148 6.62 15.36 -4.69
CA LYS A 148 5.24 15.81 -4.84
C LYS A 148 4.27 14.64 -4.78
N ILE A 149 4.59 13.51 -5.38
CA ILE A 149 3.77 12.30 -5.32
C ILE A 149 3.67 11.82 -3.86
N ILE A 150 4.79 11.64 -3.18
CA ILE A 150 4.79 11.15 -1.79
C ILE A 150 4.10 12.14 -0.86
N LYS A 151 4.29 13.46 -1.05
CA LYS A 151 3.58 14.47 -0.27
C LYS A 151 2.05 14.34 -0.41
N LYS A 152 1.54 14.10 -1.63
CA LYS A 152 0.11 13.87 -1.85
C LYS A 152 -0.37 12.58 -1.20
N LEU A 153 0.41 11.50 -1.29
CA LEU A 153 0.09 10.21 -0.66
C LEU A 153 0.08 10.32 0.87
N ASN A 154 1.08 10.99 1.46
CA ASN A 154 1.10 11.27 2.90
C ASN A 154 -0.16 12.05 3.30
N LYS A 155 -0.49 13.11 2.55
CA LYS A 155 -1.68 13.94 2.85
C LYS A 155 -2.98 13.15 2.77
N SER A 156 -3.12 12.29 1.77
CA SER A 156 -4.27 11.40 1.64
C SER A 156 -4.41 10.50 2.88
N LEU A 157 -3.32 9.82 3.27
CA LEU A 157 -3.32 8.95 4.44
C LEU A 157 -3.56 9.74 5.75
N GLU A 158 -2.94 10.91 5.93
CA GLU A 158 -3.19 11.79 7.07
C GLU A 158 -4.67 12.15 7.22
N ASN A 159 -5.34 12.48 6.11
CA ASN A 159 -6.76 12.78 6.11
C ASN A 159 -7.58 11.57 6.61
N MET A 160 -7.21 10.36 6.20
CA MET A 160 -7.84 9.14 6.68
C MET A 160 -7.57 8.90 8.17
N ILE A 161 -6.34 9.11 8.63
CA ILE A 161 -5.96 8.97 10.05
C ILE A 161 -6.72 9.98 10.91
N ARG A 162 -6.79 11.25 10.50
CA ARG A 162 -7.54 12.29 11.24
C ARG A 162 -9.02 11.98 11.35
N LYS A 163 -9.60 11.38 10.30
CA LYS A 163 -11.00 10.98 10.27
C LYS A 163 -11.30 9.72 11.09
N TYR A 164 -10.36 8.79 11.17
CA TYR A 164 -10.49 7.50 11.84
C TYR A 164 -9.26 7.17 12.70
N PRO A 165 -8.94 8.01 13.69
CA PRO A 165 -7.67 7.92 14.42
C PRO A 165 -7.49 6.60 15.16
N SER A 166 -8.55 6.00 15.68
CA SER A 166 -8.50 4.72 16.41
C SER A 166 -8.15 3.51 15.50
N GLN A 167 -8.20 3.66 14.19
CA GLN A 167 -7.98 2.57 13.26
C GLN A 167 -6.58 2.51 12.66
N TRP A 168 -5.75 3.54 12.86
CA TRP A 168 -4.38 3.50 12.37
C TRP A 168 -3.46 2.72 13.32
N TYR A 169 -2.45 2.06 12.75
CA TYR A 169 -1.52 1.21 13.49
C TYR A 169 -0.46 2.05 14.23
N TRP A 170 -0.86 2.73 15.32
CA TRP A 170 -0.03 3.61 16.15
C TRP A 170 1.17 2.90 16.81
N VAL A 171 1.12 1.58 16.96
CA VAL A 171 2.18 0.78 17.58
C VAL A 171 3.50 0.88 16.81
N HIS A 172 3.42 1.17 15.50
CA HIS A 172 4.61 1.41 14.71
C HIS A 172 5.14 2.83 14.95
N ASN A 173 6.39 2.93 15.46
CA ASN A 173 7.04 4.23 15.64
C ASN A 173 7.41 4.82 14.26
N ARG A 174 6.51 5.63 13.70
CA ARG A 174 6.64 6.22 12.36
C ARG A 174 7.77 7.28 12.28
N TRP A 175 8.08 7.91 13.39
CA TRP A 175 9.01 9.06 13.47
C TRP A 175 10.37 8.70 14.08
N LYS A 176 10.74 7.44 14.15
CA LYS A 176 12.05 7.00 14.62
C LYS A 176 13.16 7.22 13.57
#